data_9fdf00e59f99ce9d25459cdd45d6a9e9
#
_entry.id   9fdf00e59f99ce9d25459cdd45d6a9e9
#
_cell.length_a   1.000
_cell.length_b   1.000
_cell.length_c   1.000
_cell.angle_alpha   90.00
_cell.angle_beta   90.00
_cell.angle_gamma   90.00
#
_symmetry.space_group_name_H-M   'P 1'
#
loop_
_entity.id
_entity.type
_entity.pdbx_description
1 polymer ?
#
loop_
_entity_poly.entity_id
_entity_poly.type
_entity_poly.pdbx_seq_one_letter_code
_entity_poly.pdbx_strand_id
1 'polypeptide(L)'
;MLPADEALVRAALDVATTAHPLDVPIGALVYGPDGAELARATNAREATGDPTAHAEVLALRAAARVYGDGWRLAGCTLVVTLEPCTMCAGAAVLARVDRIVFGAWAPKTGAVGSLWDVVRDRRLTHRPEVRGGVLEPECGAMLEAFFGTQR
;
A
#
# COMPACT_ATOMS: atom_id res chain seq x y z
N MET A 1 -2.77 -8.14 -18.20
CA MET A 1 -3.21 -9.01 -17.10
C MET A 1 -2.25 -8.87 -15.92
N LEU A 2 -2.79 -8.75 -14.71
CA LEU A 2 -1.96 -8.64 -13.50
C LEU A 2 -1.25 -9.96 -13.18
N PRO A 3 0.00 -9.91 -12.67
CA PRO A 3 0.63 -11.07 -12.05
C PRO A 3 -0.19 -11.60 -10.86
N ALA A 4 0.14 -12.80 -10.39
CA ALA A 4 -0.45 -13.36 -9.18
C ALA A 4 -0.15 -12.47 -7.97
N ASP A 5 -1.02 -12.50 -6.97
CA ASP A 5 -0.90 -11.65 -5.78
C ASP A 5 0.43 -11.81 -5.04
N GLU A 6 0.97 -13.02 -4.96
CA GLU A 6 2.28 -13.24 -4.36
C GLU A 6 3.39 -12.51 -5.12
N ALA A 7 3.35 -12.52 -6.46
CA ALA A 7 4.33 -11.81 -7.28
C ALA A 7 4.20 -10.29 -7.09
N LEU A 8 2.98 -9.79 -6.94
CA LEU A 8 2.73 -8.37 -6.67
C LEU A 8 3.33 -7.95 -5.33
N VAL A 9 3.09 -8.72 -4.27
CA VAL A 9 3.61 -8.40 -2.94
C VAL A 9 5.13 -8.58 -2.90
N ARG A 10 5.69 -9.56 -3.62
CA ARG A 10 7.13 -9.71 -3.74
C ARG A 10 7.78 -8.50 -4.41
N ALA A 11 7.14 -7.93 -5.42
CA ALA A 11 7.59 -6.68 -6.03
C ALA A 11 7.55 -5.51 -5.03
N ALA A 12 6.52 -5.46 -4.20
CA ALA A 12 6.42 -4.44 -3.15
C ALA A 12 7.52 -4.61 -2.07
N LEU A 13 7.87 -5.86 -1.73
CA LEU A 13 9.00 -6.14 -0.84
C LEU A 13 10.32 -5.63 -1.42
N ASP A 14 10.55 -5.84 -2.71
CA ASP A 14 11.74 -5.33 -3.39
C ASP A 14 11.80 -3.80 -3.33
N VAL A 15 10.66 -3.14 -3.54
CA VAL A 15 10.57 -1.68 -3.40
C VAL A 15 10.88 -1.26 -1.96
N ALA A 16 10.36 -1.97 -0.97
CA ALA A 16 10.59 -1.67 0.45
C ALA A 16 12.08 -1.64 0.82
N THR A 17 12.92 -2.47 0.17
CA THR A 17 14.36 -2.49 0.43
C THR A 17 15.06 -1.18 0.06
N THR A 18 14.43 -0.34 -0.74
CA THR A 18 14.98 0.95 -1.18
C THR A 18 14.62 2.11 -0.26
N ALA A 19 13.89 1.84 0.83
CA ALA A 19 13.51 2.89 1.78
C ALA A 19 14.73 3.54 2.45
N HIS A 20 14.59 4.81 2.80
CA HIS A 20 15.60 5.51 3.57
C HIS A 20 15.83 4.77 4.91
N PRO A 21 17.08 4.63 5.39
CA PRO A 21 17.37 3.84 6.60
C PRO A 21 16.62 4.26 7.87
N LEU A 22 16.22 5.52 7.96
CA LEU A 22 15.44 6.02 9.11
C LEU A 22 13.95 5.73 9.01
N ASP A 23 13.46 5.36 7.85
CA ASP A 23 12.04 5.08 7.63
C ASP A 23 11.73 3.59 7.77
N VAL A 24 10.57 3.28 8.30
CA VAL A 24 10.06 1.91 8.31
C VAL A 24 9.99 1.40 6.87
N PRO A 25 10.58 0.23 6.56
CA PRO A 25 10.69 -0.27 5.19
C PRO A 25 9.35 -0.82 4.69
N ILE A 26 8.54 0.06 4.14
CA ILE A 26 7.26 -0.26 3.52
C ILE A 26 7.34 0.11 2.06
N GLY A 27 6.95 -0.80 1.17
CA GLY A 27 6.89 -0.57 -0.26
C GLY A 27 5.46 -0.63 -0.76
N ALA A 28 5.12 0.26 -1.68
CA ALA A 28 3.81 0.29 -2.33
C ALA A 28 3.96 0.47 -3.83
N LEU A 29 3.04 -0.14 -4.57
CA LEU A 29 2.96 -0.06 -6.03
C LEU A 29 1.52 0.17 -6.43
N VAL A 30 1.31 0.85 -7.54
CA VAL A 30 0.00 0.94 -8.19
C VAL A 30 0.13 0.39 -9.60
N TYR A 31 -0.75 -0.56 -9.94
CA TYR A 31 -0.83 -1.16 -11.27
C TYR A 31 -2.10 -0.71 -11.97
N GLY A 32 -2.01 -0.44 -13.25
CA GLY A 32 -3.18 -0.18 -14.08
C GLY A 32 -3.95 -1.46 -14.42
N PRO A 33 -5.13 -1.34 -15.02
CA PRO A 33 -5.96 -2.50 -15.39
C PRO A 33 -5.31 -3.42 -16.42
N ASP A 34 -4.36 -2.90 -17.19
CA ASP A 34 -3.59 -3.68 -18.17
C ASP A 34 -2.38 -4.40 -17.55
N GLY A 35 -2.15 -4.25 -16.25
CA GLY A 35 -1.02 -4.84 -15.54
C GLY A 35 0.26 -4.00 -15.58
N ALA A 36 0.23 -2.82 -16.19
CA ALA A 36 1.40 -1.92 -16.19
C ALA A 36 1.60 -1.28 -14.82
N GLU A 37 2.84 -1.22 -14.37
CA GLU A 37 3.20 -0.48 -13.16
C GLU A 37 3.10 1.03 -13.43
N LEU A 38 2.24 1.72 -12.68
CA LEU A 38 2.06 3.16 -12.82
C LEU A 38 2.94 3.96 -11.88
N ALA A 39 3.19 3.43 -10.67
CA ALA A 39 3.99 4.12 -9.67
C ALA A 39 4.51 3.14 -8.62
N ARG A 40 5.60 3.55 -7.96
CA ARG A 40 6.15 2.88 -6.78
C ARG A 40 6.62 3.91 -5.78
N ALA A 41 6.57 3.58 -4.51
CA ALA A 41 7.04 4.47 -3.45
C ALA A 41 7.40 3.68 -2.19
N THR A 42 8.21 4.30 -1.34
CA THR A 42 8.50 3.82 0.00
C THR A 42 8.02 4.83 1.02
N ASN A 43 7.81 4.39 2.25
CA ASN A 43 7.56 5.29 3.37
C ASN A 43 8.71 6.31 3.48
N ALA A 44 8.38 7.59 3.53
CA ALA A 44 9.35 8.69 3.54
C ALA A 44 9.05 9.72 4.64
N ARG A 45 8.36 9.31 5.68
CA ARG A 45 7.95 10.19 6.78
C ARG A 45 9.14 10.84 7.46
N GLU A 46 10.15 10.05 7.82
CA GLU A 46 11.37 10.56 8.46
C GLU A 46 12.26 11.30 7.46
N ALA A 47 12.44 10.73 6.26
CA ALA A 47 13.31 11.31 5.23
C ALA A 47 12.85 12.70 4.80
N THR A 48 11.55 12.97 4.77
CA THR A 48 11.01 14.24 4.26
C THR A 48 10.37 15.12 5.33
N GLY A 49 10.24 14.62 6.58
CA GLY A 49 9.55 15.37 7.64
C GLY A 49 8.06 15.57 7.36
N ASP A 50 7.44 14.68 6.59
CA ASP A 50 6.04 14.77 6.20
C ASP A 50 5.25 13.63 6.85
N PRO A 51 4.32 13.94 7.79
CA PRO A 51 3.56 12.91 8.49
C PRO A 51 2.63 12.11 7.57
N THR A 52 2.32 12.61 6.38
CA THR A 52 1.46 11.91 5.42
C THR A 52 2.24 11.15 4.35
N ALA A 53 3.58 11.19 4.37
CA ALA A 53 4.41 10.54 3.36
C ALA A 53 4.53 9.03 3.58
N HIS A 54 3.39 8.34 3.70
CA HIS A 54 3.33 6.89 3.66
C HIS A 54 3.49 6.39 2.23
N ALA A 55 4.04 5.20 2.07
CA ALA A 55 4.28 4.60 0.75
C ALA A 55 3.02 4.61 -0.12
N GLU A 56 1.87 4.28 0.47
CA GLU A 56 0.61 4.19 -0.25
C GLU A 56 0.15 5.55 -0.77
N VAL A 57 0.20 6.60 0.07
CA VAL A 57 -0.19 7.96 -0.35
C VAL A 57 0.71 8.45 -1.48
N LEU A 58 2.02 8.23 -1.35
CA LEU A 58 2.97 8.64 -2.38
C LEU A 58 2.75 7.89 -3.70
N ALA A 59 2.50 6.58 -3.62
CA ALA A 59 2.23 5.76 -4.81
C ALA A 59 0.92 6.17 -5.49
N LEU A 60 -0.16 6.39 -4.73
CA LEU A 60 -1.44 6.83 -5.27
C LEU A 60 -1.31 8.19 -5.96
N ARG A 61 -0.62 9.12 -5.33
CA ARG A 61 -0.39 10.45 -5.86
C ARG A 61 0.39 10.42 -7.18
N ALA A 62 1.46 9.65 -7.24
CA ALA A 62 2.27 9.51 -8.44
C ALA A 62 1.51 8.78 -9.56
N ALA A 63 0.76 7.74 -9.22
CA ALA A 63 -0.03 6.97 -10.19
C ALA A 63 -1.10 7.82 -10.86
N ALA A 64 -1.78 8.66 -10.11
CA ALA A 64 -2.83 9.53 -10.65
C ALA A 64 -2.30 10.47 -11.73
N ARG A 65 -1.06 10.95 -11.58
CA ARG A 65 -0.43 11.83 -12.57
C ARG A 65 -0.14 11.12 -13.89
N VAL A 66 0.08 9.81 -13.84
CA VAL A 66 0.46 9.01 -15.02
C VAL A 66 -0.76 8.38 -15.69
N TYR A 67 -1.77 8.00 -14.91
CA TYR A 67 -2.92 7.24 -15.39
C TYR A 67 -3.79 8.03 -16.37
N GLY A 68 -3.89 9.35 -16.18
CA GLY A 68 -4.54 10.20 -17.16
C GLY A 68 -6.06 10.33 -17.03
N ASP A 69 -6.63 9.98 -15.88
CA ASP A 69 -8.06 10.17 -15.59
C ASP A 69 -8.27 11.16 -14.43
N GLY A 70 -7.59 12.30 -14.50
CA GLY A 70 -7.61 13.28 -13.43
C GLY A 70 -7.00 12.72 -12.16
N TRP A 71 -7.79 12.64 -11.10
CA TRP A 71 -7.36 12.07 -9.82
C TRP A 71 -7.82 10.61 -9.64
N ARG A 72 -8.63 10.08 -10.55
CA ARG A 72 -9.25 8.76 -10.43
C ARG A 72 -8.30 7.66 -10.83
N LEU A 73 -8.34 6.57 -10.06
CA LEU A 73 -7.57 5.36 -10.32
C LEU A 73 -8.51 4.15 -10.51
N ALA A 74 -9.64 4.37 -11.16
CA ALA A 74 -10.59 3.29 -11.47
C ALA A 74 -9.91 2.18 -12.29
N GLY A 75 -10.14 0.94 -11.91
CA GLY A 75 -9.50 -0.22 -12.55
C GLY A 75 -8.11 -0.54 -12.03
N CYS A 76 -7.52 0.32 -11.20
CA CYS A 76 -6.15 0.13 -10.69
C CYS A 76 -6.12 -0.72 -9.42
N THR A 77 -4.95 -1.32 -9.16
CA THR A 77 -4.68 -2.12 -7.96
C THR A 77 -3.56 -1.46 -7.15
N LEU A 78 -3.83 -1.23 -5.86
CA LEU A 78 -2.81 -0.83 -4.90
C LEU A 78 -2.24 -2.07 -4.22
N VAL A 79 -0.91 -2.18 -4.22
CA VAL A 79 -0.18 -3.27 -3.57
C VAL A 79 0.75 -2.68 -2.53
N VAL A 80 0.75 -3.22 -1.32
CA VAL A 80 1.60 -2.70 -0.22
C VAL A 80 2.04 -3.83 0.71
N THR A 81 3.23 -3.72 1.28
CA THR A 81 3.80 -4.75 2.15
C THR A 81 3.15 -4.83 3.54
N LEU A 82 2.49 -3.76 3.98
CA LEU A 82 1.82 -3.69 5.27
C LEU A 82 0.38 -3.23 5.08
N GLU A 83 -0.53 -3.77 5.88
CA GLU A 83 -1.94 -3.36 5.87
C GLU A 83 -2.06 -1.84 5.97
N PRO A 84 -2.80 -1.18 5.06
CA PRO A 84 -2.97 0.27 5.11
C PRO A 84 -3.58 0.77 6.41
N CYS A 85 -3.04 1.87 6.93
CA CYS A 85 -3.59 2.57 8.08
C CYS A 85 -4.87 3.33 7.68
N THR A 86 -5.50 3.98 8.65
CA THR A 86 -6.74 4.76 8.43
C THR A 86 -6.59 5.81 7.32
N MET A 87 -5.49 6.55 7.32
CA MET A 87 -5.21 7.56 6.30
C MET A 87 -5.10 6.94 4.91
N CYS A 88 -4.29 5.89 4.76
CA CYS A 88 -4.01 5.26 3.47
C CYS A 88 -5.20 4.47 2.93
N ALA A 89 -5.92 3.77 3.80
CA ALA A 89 -7.14 3.07 3.42
C ALA A 89 -8.19 4.05 2.90
N GLY A 90 -8.39 5.17 3.60
CA GLY A 90 -9.28 6.23 3.16
C GLY A 90 -8.84 6.85 1.84
N ALA A 91 -7.54 7.10 1.68
CA ALA A 91 -7.00 7.64 0.43
C ALA A 91 -7.25 6.69 -0.76
N ALA A 92 -7.07 5.39 -0.56
CA ALA A 92 -7.32 4.38 -1.59
C ALA A 92 -8.80 4.36 -2.04
N VAL A 93 -9.72 4.43 -1.06
CA VAL A 93 -11.16 4.50 -1.36
C VAL A 93 -11.49 5.77 -2.13
N LEU A 94 -10.99 6.92 -1.66
CA LEU A 94 -11.24 8.20 -2.30
C LEU A 94 -10.63 8.29 -3.70
N ALA A 95 -9.48 7.64 -3.92
CA ALA A 95 -8.84 7.56 -5.23
C ALA A 95 -9.55 6.60 -6.19
N ARG A 96 -10.51 5.81 -5.72
CA ARG A 96 -11.31 4.88 -6.52
C ARG A 96 -10.53 3.68 -7.06
N VAL A 97 -9.51 3.20 -6.32
CA VAL A 97 -8.86 1.94 -6.73
C VAL A 97 -9.87 0.80 -6.68
N ASP A 98 -9.74 -0.12 -7.59
CA ASP A 98 -10.64 -1.29 -7.64
C ASP A 98 -10.22 -2.38 -6.67
N ARG A 99 -8.93 -2.45 -6.32
CA ARG A 99 -8.40 -3.56 -5.55
C ARG A 99 -7.23 -3.12 -4.66
N ILE A 100 -7.18 -3.68 -3.44
CA ILE A 100 -6.07 -3.51 -2.51
C ILE A 100 -5.52 -4.89 -2.16
N VAL A 101 -4.22 -5.09 -2.35
CA VAL A 101 -3.50 -6.31 -1.97
C VAL A 101 -2.41 -5.94 -0.98
N PHE A 102 -2.36 -6.59 0.17
CA PHE A 102 -1.33 -6.27 1.16
C PHE A 102 -0.72 -7.52 1.81
N GLY A 103 0.48 -7.34 2.36
CA GLY A 103 1.24 -8.38 3.04
C GLY A 103 0.87 -8.54 4.50
N ALA A 104 1.70 -8.01 5.39
CA ALA A 104 1.52 -8.19 6.83
C ALA A 104 0.30 -7.43 7.37
N TRP A 105 -0.36 -8.02 8.35
CA TRP A 105 -1.41 -7.36 9.12
C TRP A 105 -0.80 -6.36 10.10
N ALA A 106 -1.51 -5.29 10.40
CA ALA A 106 -1.09 -4.26 11.35
C ALA A 106 -2.13 -4.12 12.47
N PRO A 107 -2.07 -4.96 13.51
CA PRO A 107 -3.13 -5.03 14.52
C PRO A 107 -3.44 -3.71 15.23
N LYS A 108 -2.45 -2.84 15.38
CA LYS A 108 -2.59 -1.58 16.13
C LYS A 108 -3.04 -0.40 15.28
N THR A 109 -2.83 -0.45 13.96
CA THR A 109 -3.03 0.70 13.08
C THR A 109 -3.80 0.36 11.81
N GLY A 110 -3.98 -0.92 11.49
CA GLY A 110 -4.57 -1.36 10.25
C GLY A 110 -6.05 -1.05 10.13
N ALA A 111 -6.46 -0.54 8.98
CA ALA A 111 -7.81 -0.11 8.72
C ALA A 111 -8.49 -0.90 7.59
N VAL A 112 -7.97 -2.09 7.27
CA VAL A 112 -8.50 -2.97 6.23
C VAL A 112 -8.79 -4.37 6.82
N GLY A 113 -9.20 -4.40 8.07
CA GLY A 113 -9.65 -5.61 8.75
C GLY A 113 -9.05 -5.88 10.13
N SER A 114 -7.90 -5.27 10.48
CA SER A 114 -7.26 -5.52 11.79
C SER A 114 -7.87 -4.71 12.91
N LEU A 115 -7.52 -3.43 13.05
CA LEU A 115 -8.09 -2.56 14.07
C LEU A 115 -9.55 -2.25 13.73
N TRP A 116 -9.81 -1.87 12.52
CA TRP A 116 -11.13 -1.67 11.96
C TRP A 116 -11.09 -1.85 10.44
N ASP A 117 -12.23 -1.64 9.76
CA ASP A 117 -12.31 -1.80 8.32
C ASP A 117 -13.06 -0.61 7.71
N VAL A 118 -12.31 0.34 7.13
CA VAL A 118 -12.90 1.51 6.49
C VAL A 118 -13.06 1.33 4.97
N VAL A 119 -12.67 0.19 4.43
CA VAL A 119 -12.67 -0.07 2.98
C VAL A 119 -13.93 -0.82 2.55
N ARG A 120 -14.43 -1.72 3.38
CA ARG A 120 -15.58 -2.56 3.06
C ARG A 120 -16.87 -2.15 3.76
N ASP A 121 -16.90 -0.97 4.36
CA ASP A 121 -18.11 -0.48 5.02
C ASP A 121 -19.22 -0.32 3.97
N ARG A 122 -20.40 -0.89 4.26
CA ARG A 122 -21.54 -0.90 3.33
C ARG A 122 -22.07 0.47 2.98
N ARG A 123 -21.73 1.49 3.78
CA ARG A 123 -22.18 2.88 3.58
C ARG A 123 -21.35 3.62 2.54
N LEU A 124 -20.17 3.08 2.19
CA LEU A 124 -19.32 3.68 1.17
C LEU A 124 -19.95 3.51 -0.22
N THR A 125 -19.82 4.53 -1.04
CA THR A 125 -20.25 4.48 -2.44
C THR A 125 -19.30 3.68 -3.32
N HIS A 126 -18.03 3.60 -2.91
CA HIS A 126 -17.00 2.81 -3.59
C HIS A 126 -16.32 1.89 -2.56
N ARG A 127 -16.25 0.60 -2.88
CA ARG A 127 -15.65 -0.41 -2.00
C ARG A 127 -14.70 -1.28 -2.80
N PRO A 128 -13.37 -1.07 -2.65
CA PRO A 128 -12.38 -1.92 -3.31
C PRO A 128 -12.47 -3.39 -2.88
N GLU A 129 -12.10 -4.28 -3.78
CA GLU A 129 -11.81 -5.66 -3.42
C GLU A 129 -10.54 -5.71 -2.57
N VAL A 130 -10.46 -6.60 -1.58
CA VAL A 130 -9.32 -6.67 -0.66
C VAL A 130 -8.78 -8.09 -0.59
N ARG A 131 -7.47 -8.21 -0.67
CA ARG A 131 -6.72 -9.45 -0.38
C ARG A 131 -5.58 -9.14 0.57
N GLY A 132 -5.67 -9.62 1.81
CA GLY A 132 -4.64 -9.40 2.84
C GLY A 132 -3.90 -10.67 3.22
N GLY A 133 -2.78 -10.53 3.93
CA GLY A 133 -1.97 -11.64 4.41
C GLY A 133 -1.14 -12.34 3.34
N VAL A 134 -0.93 -11.69 2.21
CA VAL A 134 -0.15 -12.26 1.10
C VAL A 134 1.34 -12.13 1.43
N LEU A 135 2.05 -13.26 1.50
CA LEU A 135 3.45 -13.31 1.94
C LEU A 135 3.64 -12.66 3.32
N GLU A 136 2.68 -12.86 4.21
CA GLU A 136 2.71 -12.26 5.54
C GLU A 136 4.01 -12.53 6.30
N PRO A 137 4.56 -13.78 6.35
CA PRO A 137 5.82 -14.02 7.06
C PRO A 137 6.98 -13.20 6.53
N GLU A 138 7.13 -13.09 5.22
CA GLU A 138 8.22 -12.33 4.60
C GLU A 138 8.07 -10.83 4.87
N CYS A 139 6.85 -10.31 4.75
CA CYS A 139 6.58 -8.89 5.03
C CYS A 139 6.77 -8.57 6.52
N GLY A 140 6.30 -9.43 7.40
CA GLY A 140 6.50 -9.29 8.84
C GLY A 140 7.96 -9.34 9.25
N ALA A 141 8.73 -10.25 8.64
CA ALA A 141 10.15 -10.40 8.93
C ALA A 141 10.95 -9.13 8.60
N MET A 142 10.63 -8.47 7.49
CA MET A 142 11.29 -7.21 7.12
C MET A 142 11.03 -6.11 8.15
N LEU A 143 9.81 -6.01 8.65
CA LEU A 143 9.44 -5.03 9.68
C LEU A 143 10.12 -5.35 11.02
N GLU A 144 10.12 -6.61 11.42
CA GLU A 144 10.79 -7.05 12.66
C GLU A 144 12.29 -6.76 12.62
N ALA A 145 12.94 -7.00 11.49
CA ALA A 145 14.36 -6.71 11.32
C ALA A 145 14.64 -5.22 11.51
N PHE A 146 13.82 -4.34 10.96
CA PHE A 146 13.97 -2.90 11.13
C PHE A 146 13.80 -2.50 12.61
N PHE A 147 12.71 -2.92 13.26
CA PHE A 147 12.46 -2.56 14.66
C PHE A 147 13.50 -3.18 15.60
N GLY A 148 14.03 -4.34 15.28
CA GLY A 148 15.13 -4.95 16.03
C GLY A 148 16.40 -4.10 16.01
N THR A 149 16.72 -3.45 14.91
CA THR A 149 17.91 -2.58 14.80
C THR A 149 17.73 -1.21 15.44
N GLN A 150 16.49 -0.79 15.74
CA GLN A 150 16.19 0.50 16.37
C GLN A 150 16.19 0.46 17.89
N ARG A 151 16.34 -0.70 18.49
CA ARG A 151 16.38 -0.89 19.94
C ARG A 151 17.73 -0.62 20.53
#